data_e3bf4b34f4dbcd3769fafd7c506c9c76
#
_entry.id   e3bf4b34f4dbcd3769fafd7c506c9c76
#
_cell.length_a   1.000
_cell.length_b   1.000
_cell.length_c   1.000
_cell.angle_alpha   90.00
_cell.angle_beta   90.00
_cell.angle_gamma   90.00
#
_symmetry.space_group_name_H-M   'P 1'
#
loop_
_entity.id
_entity.type
_entity.pdbx_description
1 polymer ?
#
loop_
_entity_poly.entity_id
_entity_poly.type
_entity_poly.pdbx_seq_one_letter_code
_entity_poly.pdbx_strand_id
1 'polypeptide(L)'
;MAAGDVIYFAFADTGFFTNSWGSTTFVVGLLAFTEETNVFEDGISDGYYPIISNLPNIKQIDFIKSLSVMSGTFAVVKDDVTVRFVSMDEVITNKSRAIDWTTKVVASYQDNKPKTISFSLDGFAQKNVYKWKEDKTVSGDYEGCINVDDETIELSKDSVTLPFAATDTRAGKAYIPIYEYEDNEEIGKIGKVEPRILLEISNNGKSRATFNGLSWHALLSKNYQSYQKVVHNPVVITEKIEINDIELKELDVTVPVYLGQYGRYYAIISVKAEDTGICECKLLQLEV
;
A
#
# COMPACT_ATOMS: atom_id res chain seq x y z
N MET A 1 0.29 -16.00 18.84
CA MET A 1 1.59 -15.46 19.27
C MET A 1 1.47 -15.11 20.74
N ALA A 2 2.38 -15.62 21.57
CA ALA A 2 2.39 -15.30 22.99
C ALA A 2 3.01 -13.90 23.20
N ALA A 3 2.70 -13.25 24.32
CA ALA A 3 3.31 -11.98 24.69
C ALA A 3 4.82 -12.22 24.90
N GLY A 4 5.65 -11.69 24.01
CA GLY A 4 7.11 -11.90 24.01
C GLY A 4 7.67 -12.47 22.71
N ASP A 5 6.81 -12.90 21.78
CA ASP A 5 7.28 -13.38 20.47
C ASP A 5 7.80 -12.20 19.64
N VAL A 6 9.08 -12.23 19.30
CA VAL A 6 9.72 -11.23 18.45
C VAL A 6 9.78 -11.79 17.04
N ILE A 7 9.08 -11.14 16.11
CA ILE A 7 9.15 -11.49 14.70
C ILE A 7 10.29 -10.69 14.07
N TYR A 8 11.36 -11.40 13.68
CA TYR A 8 12.41 -10.83 12.87
C TYR A 8 12.00 -10.88 11.40
N PHE A 9 11.75 -9.75 10.80
CA PHE A 9 11.65 -9.65 9.35
C PHE A 9 13.05 -9.44 8.77
N ALA A 10 13.82 -10.51 8.63
CA ALA A 10 15.00 -10.52 7.80
C ALA A 10 14.53 -10.87 6.39
N PHE A 11 14.44 -9.92 5.50
CA PHE A 11 14.29 -10.17 4.08
C PHE A 11 15.65 -10.57 3.53
N ALA A 12 16.03 -11.83 3.72
CA ALA A 12 17.13 -12.41 2.98
C ALA A 12 16.67 -12.62 1.53
N ASP A 13 17.59 -12.47 0.61
CA ASP A 13 17.45 -12.55 -0.85
C ASP A 13 17.02 -13.96 -1.33
N THR A 14 15.89 -14.46 -0.85
CA THR A 14 15.35 -15.76 -1.25
C THR A 14 13.85 -15.65 -1.54
N GLY A 15 13.53 -15.12 -2.70
CA GLY A 15 12.37 -15.61 -3.44
C GLY A 15 10.99 -15.05 -3.18
N PHE A 16 10.77 -14.10 -2.27
CA PHE A 16 9.43 -13.57 -2.01
C PHE A 16 8.99 -12.43 -2.95
N PHE A 17 9.92 -11.84 -3.68
CA PHE A 17 9.65 -10.74 -4.63
C PHE A 17 10.36 -10.93 -5.98
N THR A 18 10.38 -12.16 -6.52
CA THR A 18 11.21 -12.49 -7.68
C THR A 18 10.63 -12.12 -9.04
N ASN A 19 9.46 -11.52 -9.17
CA ASN A 19 8.88 -11.38 -10.51
C ASN A 19 8.83 -9.99 -11.14
N SER A 20 9.30 -8.92 -10.50
CA SER A 20 9.51 -7.64 -11.21
C SER A 20 10.41 -6.64 -10.50
N TRP A 21 10.99 -7.00 -9.40
CA TRP A 21 11.89 -6.16 -8.63
C TRP A 21 13.28 -6.77 -8.77
N GLY A 22 14.14 -6.19 -9.58
CA GLY A 22 15.56 -6.54 -9.51
C GLY A 22 15.98 -6.49 -8.04
N SER A 23 16.78 -7.44 -7.57
CA SER A 23 17.15 -7.69 -6.17
C SER A 23 17.35 -6.40 -5.35
N THR A 24 16.31 -5.92 -4.73
CA THR A 24 16.32 -4.78 -3.83
C THR A 24 15.95 -5.31 -2.47
N THR A 25 16.94 -5.49 -1.62
CA THR A 25 16.73 -5.89 -0.23
C THR A 25 16.22 -4.69 0.53
N PHE A 26 14.98 -4.75 1.00
CA PHE A 26 14.44 -3.79 1.94
C PHE A 26 14.99 -4.13 3.33
N VAL A 27 15.94 -3.37 3.82
CA VAL A 27 16.30 -3.42 5.24
C VAL A 27 15.54 -2.32 5.94
N VAL A 28 14.63 -2.72 6.80
CA VAL A 28 13.96 -1.80 7.71
C VAL A 28 14.94 -1.47 8.82
N GLY A 29 15.76 -0.48 8.59
CA GLY A 29 16.55 0.15 9.63
C GLY A 29 15.68 1.16 10.36
N LEU A 30 15.04 0.75 11.42
CA LEU A 30 14.29 1.65 12.29
C LEU A 30 15.25 2.33 13.26
N LEU A 31 15.61 3.56 12.97
CA LEU A 31 16.25 4.44 13.91
C LEU A 31 15.14 5.20 14.67
N ALA A 32 14.67 4.66 15.76
CA ALA A 32 13.87 5.39 16.72
C ALA A 32 14.82 5.98 17.79
N PHE A 33 14.96 7.29 17.80
CA PHE A 33 15.65 7.99 18.88
C PHE A 33 14.61 8.37 19.93
N THR A 34 14.74 7.87 21.13
CA THR A 34 13.95 8.32 22.29
C THR A 34 14.85 9.09 23.23
N GLU A 35 14.32 10.14 23.87
CA GLU A 35 15.04 11.04 24.76
C GLU A 35 15.69 10.36 25.98
N GLU A 36 15.27 9.17 26.32
CA GLU A 36 15.70 8.48 27.57
C GLU A 36 16.97 7.67 27.42
N THR A 37 17.56 7.58 26.26
CA THR A 37 18.75 6.77 26.10
C THR A 37 19.91 7.62 25.59
N ASN A 38 20.85 7.88 26.50
CA ASN A 38 22.25 8.13 26.17
C ASN A 38 22.90 6.90 25.50
N VAL A 39 22.13 6.23 24.64
CA VAL A 39 22.49 4.98 23.96
C VAL A 39 23.69 5.14 23.04
N PHE A 40 24.00 6.39 22.65
CA PHE A 40 25.19 6.66 21.86
C PHE A 40 26.50 6.62 22.68
N GLU A 41 26.46 6.82 23.97
CA GLU A 41 27.65 6.70 24.81
C GLU A 41 27.86 5.27 25.35
N ASP A 42 26.76 4.53 25.61
CA ASP A 42 26.84 3.16 26.17
C ASP A 42 26.52 2.05 25.18
N GLY A 43 25.91 2.35 24.04
CA GLY A 43 25.25 1.35 23.16
C GLY A 43 26.18 0.57 22.23
N ILE A 44 27.47 0.90 22.15
CA ILE A 44 28.46 0.23 21.26
C ILE A 44 29.63 -0.33 22.07
N SER A 45 29.55 -0.40 23.38
CA SER A 45 30.68 -0.86 24.20
C SER A 45 31.14 -2.30 23.86
N ASP A 46 30.24 -3.14 23.32
CA ASP A 46 30.54 -4.53 22.99
C ASP A 46 30.19 -4.91 21.54
N GLY A 47 29.98 -3.93 20.66
CA GLY A 47 29.62 -4.18 19.26
C GLY A 47 28.17 -4.60 19.04
N TYR A 48 27.31 -4.54 20.05
CA TYR A 48 25.89 -4.86 19.96
C TYR A 48 25.04 -3.60 20.04
N TYR A 49 24.18 -3.42 19.05
CA TYR A 49 23.15 -2.38 19.07
C TYR A 49 21.82 -2.99 19.55
N PRO A 50 21.19 -2.46 20.62
CA PRO A 50 19.94 -3.00 21.13
C PRO A 50 18.77 -2.66 20.18
N ILE A 51 18.57 -3.47 19.16
CA ILE A 51 17.54 -3.25 18.13
C ILE A 51 16.15 -3.17 18.74
N ILE A 52 15.83 -4.05 19.69
CA ILE A 52 14.48 -4.19 20.25
C ILE A 52 14.03 -2.92 20.98
N SER A 53 14.91 -2.32 21.79
CA SER A 53 14.61 -1.10 22.54
C SER A 53 14.41 0.13 21.64
N ASN A 54 14.90 0.06 20.40
CA ASN A 54 14.86 1.15 19.42
C ASN A 54 13.85 0.91 18.30
N LEU A 55 13.06 -0.16 18.38
CA LEU A 55 11.96 -0.36 17.44
C LEU A 55 10.81 0.61 17.76
N PRO A 56 10.19 1.23 16.76
CA PRO A 56 9.06 2.11 16.98
C PRO A 56 7.86 1.31 17.48
N ASN A 57 7.05 1.94 18.30
CA ASN A 57 5.78 1.40 18.76
C ASN A 57 4.72 1.53 17.66
N ILE A 58 4.86 0.73 16.60
CA ILE A 58 3.92 0.64 15.47
C ILE A 58 3.32 -0.76 15.46
N LYS A 59 2.01 -0.86 15.23
CA LYS A 59 1.36 -2.15 15.09
C LYS A 59 1.90 -2.89 13.86
N GLN A 60 2.16 -4.19 14.00
CA GLN A 60 2.64 -5.03 12.90
C GLN A 60 1.76 -4.93 11.64
N ILE A 61 0.45 -4.88 11.83
CA ILE A 61 -0.50 -4.74 10.72
C ILE A 61 -0.32 -3.41 9.96
N ASP A 62 -0.04 -2.31 10.66
CA ASP A 62 0.16 -1.01 10.03
C ASP A 62 1.48 -0.97 9.26
N PHE A 63 2.50 -1.68 9.76
CA PHE A 63 3.75 -1.87 9.03
C PHE A 63 3.55 -2.67 7.73
N ILE A 64 2.87 -3.83 7.81
CA ILE A 64 2.57 -4.67 6.64
C ILE A 64 1.72 -3.91 5.63
N LYS A 65 0.70 -3.19 6.06
CA LYS A 65 -0.11 -2.32 5.20
C LYS A 65 0.73 -1.25 4.51
N SER A 66 1.67 -0.63 5.24
CA SER A 66 2.55 0.38 4.65
C SER A 66 3.43 -0.19 3.54
N LEU A 67 4.02 -1.36 3.77
CA LEU A 67 4.81 -2.05 2.73
C LEU A 67 3.95 -2.45 1.52
N SER A 68 2.74 -2.97 1.76
CA SER A 68 1.79 -3.31 0.71
C SER A 68 1.46 -2.08 -0.15
N VAL A 69 1.14 -0.96 0.49
CA VAL A 69 0.83 0.29 -0.20
C VAL A 69 2.06 0.84 -0.93
N MET A 70 3.25 0.83 -0.34
CA MET A 70 4.48 1.27 -1.02
C MET A 70 4.79 0.42 -2.27
N SER A 71 4.48 -0.87 -2.23
CA SER A 71 4.67 -1.79 -3.36
C SER A 71 3.54 -1.77 -4.40
N GLY A 72 2.48 -0.99 -4.20
CA GLY A 72 1.33 -0.97 -5.10
C GLY A 72 0.53 -2.27 -5.09
N THR A 73 0.57 -3.00 -3.96
CA THR A 73 -0.13 -4.27 -3.81
C THR A 73 -1.24 -4.17 -2.78
N PHE A 74 -2.18 -5.09 -2.84
CA PHE A 74 -3.19 -5.29 -1.81
C PHE A 74 -3.11 -6.71 -1.25
N ALA A 75 -3.44 -6.86 0.02
CA ALA A 75 -3.38 -8.13 0.71
C ALA A 75 -4.67 -8.92 0.47
N VAL A 76 -4.54 -10.15 -0.01
CA VAL A 76 -5.65 -11.09 -0.18
C VAL A 76 -5.41 -12.28 0.73
N VAL A 77 -6.35 -12.55 1.61
CA VAL A 77 -6.34 -13.73 2.48
C VAL A 77 -6.72 -14.94 1.61
N LYS A 78 -5.82 -15.90 1.51
CA LYS A 78 -6.03 -17.14 0.76
C LYS A 78 -6.64 -18.23 1.65
N ASP A 79 -6.13 -18.35 2.86
CA ASP A 79 -6.56 -19.31 3.87
C ASP A 79 -6.19 -18.77 5.27
N ASP A 80 -6.45 -19.54 6.33
CA ASP A 80 -6.25 -19.13 7.73
C ASP A 80 -4.80 -18.73 8.07
N VAL A 81 -3.83 -19.10 7.24
CA VAL A 81 -2.39 -18.91 7.50
C VAL A 81 -1.65 -18.21 6.37
N THR A 82 -2.31 -18.00 5.21
CA THR A 82 -1.65 -17.47 4.01
C THR A 82 -2.29 -16.16 3.56
N VAL A 83 -1.45 -15.13 3.45
CA VAL A 83 -1.80 -13.85 2.84
C VAL A 83 -0.95 -13.65 1.58
N ARG A 84 -1.60 -13.37 0.45
CA ARG A 84 -0.92 -12.99 -0.80
C ARG A 84 -0.96 -11.48 -0.96
N PHE A 85 0.13 -10.92 -1.48
CA PHE A 85 0.17 -9.54 -1.93
C PHE A 85 0.06 -9.52 -3.45
N VAL A 86 -0.95 -8.86 -3.96
CA VAL A 86 -1.35 -8.88 -5.37
C VAL A 86 -1.31 -7.46 -5.93
N SER A 87 -0.71 -7.29 -7.09
CA SER A 87 -0.68 -6.01 -7.81
C SER A 87 -1.83 -5.90 -8.81
N MET A 88 -2.13 -4.68 -9.26
CA MET A 88 -3.09 -4.49 -10.35
C MET A 88 -2.62 -5.13 -11.67
N ASP A 89 -1.31 -5.20 -11.90
CA ASP A 89 -0.73 -5.91 -13.05
C ASP A 89 -1.09 -7.40 -13.05
N GLU A 90 -1.04 -8.04 -11.87
CA GLU A 90 -1.43 -9.44 -11.74
C GLU A 90 -2.93 -9.63 -12.02
N VAL A 91 -3.78 -8.75 -11.49
CA VAL A 91 -5.23 -8.79 -11.77
C VAL A 91 -5.49 -8.66 -13.27
N ILE A 92 -4.84 -7.71 -13.94
CA ILE A 92 -4.99 -7.53 -15.39
C ILE A 92 -4.49 -8.75 -16.17
N THR A 93 -3.38 -9.34 -15.77
CA THR A 93 -2.83 -10.57 -16.38
C THR A 93 -3.79 -11.75 -16.22
N ASN A 94 -4.48 -11.84 -15.08
CA ASN A 94 -5.50 -12.86 -14.83
C ASN A 94 -6.77 -12.70 -15.69
N LYS A 95 -6.90 -11.63 -16.48
CA LYS A 95 -8.01 -11.43 -17.44
C LYS A 95 -8.20 -12.62 -18.40
N SER A 96 -7.11 -13.32 -18.73
CA SER A 96 -7.19 -14.54 -19.55
C SER A 96 -7.91 -15.71 -18.86
N ARG A 97 -8.09 -15.64 -17.54
CA ARG A 97 -8.79 -16.63 -16.70
C ARG A 97 -10.10 -16.11 -16.18
N ALA A 98 -10.57 -14.97 -16.69
CA ALA A 98 -11.76 -14.29 -16.18
C ALA A 98 -12.97 -15.23 -16.08
N ILE A 99 -13.73 -15.08 -15.00
CA ILE A 99 -14.94 -15.86 -14.76
C ILE A 99 -16.11 -15.16 -15.45
N ASP A 100 -16.86 -15.89 -16.27
CA ASP A 100 -18.05 -15.35 -16.91
C ASP A 100 -19.24 -15.33 -15.95
N TRP A 101 -19.65 -14.14 -15.53
CA TRP A 101 -20.83 -13.91 -14.69
C TRP A 101 -22.05 -13.42 -15.48
N THR A 102 -22.04 -13.47 -16.81
CA THR A 102 -23.12 -13.00 -17.66
C THR A 102 -24.48 -13.55 -17.25
N THR A 103 -24.56 -14.85 -16.97
CA THR A 103 -25.81 -15.52 -16.60
C THR A 103 -26.16 -15.42 -15.10
N LYS A 104 -25.24 -14.92 -14.29
CA LYS A 104 -25.39 -14.80 -12.83
C LYS A 104 -25.90 -13.43 -12.38
N VAL A 105 -25.93 -12.46 -13.27
CA VAL A 105 -26.50 -11.14 -12.97
C VAL A 105 -27.98 -11.26 -12.71
N VAL A 106 -28.40 -10.89 -11.50
CA VAL A 106 -29.82 -10.91 -11.12
C VAL A 106 -30.60 -9.95 -12.00
N ALA A 107 -31.48 -10.48 -12.82
CA ALA A 107 -32.44 -9.68 -13.55
C ALA A 107 -33.44 -9.10 -12.55
N SER A 108 -33.40 -7.80 -12.31
CA SER A 108 -34.21 -7.15 -11.30
C SER A 108 -35.65 -6.92 -11.78
N TYR A 109 -36.40 -8.00 -11.89
CA TYR A 109 -37.85 -7.94 -12.00
C TYR A 109 -38.55 -8.39 -10.71
N GLN A 110 -37.84 -8.43 -9.58
CA GLN A 110 -38.50 -8.53 -8.27
C GLN A 110 -39.22 -7.19 -8.06
N ASP A 111 -40.52 -7.28 -7.84
CA ASP A 111 -41.43 -6.16 -7.53
C ASP A 111 -41.71 -5.16 -8.68
N ASN A 112 -41.60 -5.51 -9.94
CA ASN A 112 -41.89 -4.62 -11.09
C ASN A 112 -41.07 -3.33 -11.08
N LYS A 113 -39.91 -3.30 -10.45
CA LYS A 113 -39.01 -2.15 -10.44
C LYS A 113 -37.98 -2.30 -11.54
N PRO A 114 -37.66 -1.24 -12.27
CA PRO A 114 -36.58 -1.28 -13.24
C PRO A 114 -35.25 -1.52 -12.54
N LYS A 115 -34.34 -2.24 -13.19
CA LYS A 115 -32.97 -2.41 -12.71
C LYS A 115 -32.29 -1.05 -12.59
N THR A 116 -31.73 -0.77 -11.43
CA THR A 116 -30.90 0.42 -11.21
C THR A 116 -29.44 -0.01 -11.13
N ILE A 117 -28.62 0.56 -12.01
CA ILE A 117 -27.16 0.42 -11.94
C ILE A 117 -26.64 1.65 -11.23
N SER A 118 -25.90 1.47 -10.16
CA SER A 118 -25.24 2.55 -9.47
C SER A 118 -23.81 2.71 -10.00
N PHE A 119 -23.50 3.88 -10.49
CA PHE A 119 -22.13 4.31 -10.79
C PHE A 119 -21.68 5.16 -9.61
N SER A 120 -20.61 4.74 -8.94
CA SER A 120 -20.11 5.45 -7.77
C SER A 120 -18.61 5.60 -7.86
N LEU A 121 -18.16 6.83 -7.79
CA LEU A 121 -16.75 7.18 -7.64
C LEU A 121 -16.38 7.47 -6.18
N ASP A 122 -17.17 6.96 -5.24
CA ASP A 122 -16.91 7.11 -3.81
C ASP A 122 -15.51 6.65 -3.48
N GLY A 123 -14.76 7.51 -2.83
CA GLY A 123 -13.38 7.25 -2.45
C GLY A 123 -12.33 7.77 -3.43
N PHE A 124 -12.72 8.32 -4.58
CA PHE A 124 -11.84 9.03 -5.50
C PHE A 124 -12.01 10.55 -5.38
N ALA A 125 -10.92 11.27 -5.65
CA ALA A 125 -10.89 12.70 -5.90
C ALA A 125 -10.15 12.94 -7.23
N GLN A 126 -10.26 14.13 -7.81
CA GLN A 126 -9.49 14.49 -9.00
C GLN A 126 -7.98 14.31 -8.74
N LYS A 127 -7.52 14.67 -7.53
CA LYS A 127 -6.15 14.49 -7.06
C LYS A 127 -6.12 13.65 -5.79
N ASN A 128 -5.72 12.38 -5.91
CA ASN A 128 -5.58 11.45 -4.80
C ASN A 128 -4.13 11.50 -4.27
N VAL A 129 -3.93 12.13 -3.12
CA VAL A 129 -2.60 12.42 -2.59
C VAL A 129 -2.09 11.28 -1.73
N TYR A 130 -0.81 10.96 -1.92
CA TYR A 130 -0.04 9.97 -1.17
C TYR A 130 1.03 10.69 -0.38
N LYS A 131 1.02 10.51 0.95
CA LYS A 131 1.85 11.25 1.89
C LYS A 131 2.64 10.34 2.80
N TRP A 132 3.79 10.81 3.22
CA TRP A 132 4.49 10.36 4.39
C TRP A 132 3.96 11.11 5.61
N LYS A 133 4.18 10.55 6.80
CA LYS A 133 3.90 11.28 8.04
C LYS A 133 4.70 12.57 8.08
N GLU A 134 4.08 13.66 8.47
CA GLU A 134 4.74 14.96 8.65
C GLU A 134 5.83 14.88 9.73
N ASP A 135 6.98 15.46 9.45
CA ASP A 135 8.11 15.57 10.36
C ASP A 135 8.88 16.86 10.08
N LYS A 136 9.07 17.67 11.11
CA LYS A 136 9.77 18.96 11.01
C LYS A 136 11.23 18.87 10.54
N THR A 137 11.83 17.68 10.64
CA THR A 137 13.23 17.44 10.24
C THR A 137 13.38 17.20 8.75
N VAL A 138 12.28 17.19 7.99
CA VAL A 138 12.23 16.93 6.56
C VAL A 138 11.96 18.23 5.82
N SER A 139 12.84 18.61 4.91
CA SER A 139 12.73 19.82 4.09
C SER A 139 12.32 19.52 2.64
N GLY A 140 12.54 18.29 2.15
CA GLY A 140 12.18 17.89 0.79
C GLY A 140 10.69 17.58 0.63
N ASP A 141 10.20 17.69 -0.62
CA ASP A 141 8.87 17.23 -1.02
C ASP A 141 8.95 15.78 -1.48
N TYR A 142 8.32 14.89 -0.72
CA TYR A 142 8.29 13.46 -0.97
C TYR A 142 6.88 12.92 -1.24
N GLU A 143 5.91 13.81 -1.38
CA GLU A 143 4.53 13.46 -1.71
C GLU A 143 4.39 13.06 -3.18
N GLY A 144 3.24 12.50 -3.51
CA GLY A 144 2.86 12.17 -4.89
C GLY A 144 1.35 12.08 -5.02
N CYS A 145 0.84 12.05 -6.24
CA CYS A 145 -0.59 11.92 -6.45
C CYS A 145 -0.93 11.06 -7.65
N ILE A 146 -2.11 10.45 -7.59
CA ILE A 146 -2.77 9.80 -8.72
C ILE A 146 -3.96 10.67 -9.11
N ASN A 147 -4.03 11.03 -10.39
CA ASN A 147 -5.09 11.88 -10.90
C ASN A 147 -6.20 11.04 -11.54
N VAL A 148 -7.44 11.49 -11.32
CA VAL A 148 -8.66 10.98 -11.94
C VAL A 148 -9.21 12.07 -12.84
N ASP A 149 -9.55 11.73 -14.07
CA ASP A 149 -10.08 12.66 -15.08
C ASP A 149 -11.60 12.75 -14.98
N ASP A 150 -12.09 13.33 -13.88
CA ASP A 150 -13.50 13.57 -13.63
C ASP A 150 -13.68 14.87 -12.83
N GLU A 151 -14.20 15.90 -13.49
CA GLU A 151 -14.44 17.21 -12.89
C GLU A 151 -15.63 17.25 -11.91
N THR A 152 -16.42 16.18 -11.82
CA THR A 152 -17.62 16.13 -10.97
C THR A 152 -17.33 15.73 -9.52
N ILE A 153 -16.14 15.18 -9.25
CA ILE A 153 -15.71 14.76 -7.91
C ILE A 153 -14.88 15.85 -7.20
N GLU A 154 -14.66 15.66 -5.91
CA GLU A 154 -13.86 16.62 -5.11
C GLU A 154 -12.45 16.85 -5.69
N LEU A 155 -11.92 18.06 -5.52
CA LEU A 155 -10.66 18.46 -6.14
C LEU A 155 -9.46 17.67 -5.62
N SER A 156 -9.39 17.39 -4.33
CA SER A 156 -8.23 16.73 -3.72
C SER A 156 -8.61 16.00 -2.44
N LYS A 157 -7.94 14.86 -2.22
CA LYS A 157 -8.10 14.03 -1.03
C LYS A 157 -6.79 13.41 -0.64
N ASP A 158 -6.51 13.36 0.67
CA ASP A 158 -5.43 12.55 1.21
C ASP A 158 -5.86 11.08 1.20
N SER A 159 -5.44 10.36 0.17
CA SER A 159 -5.84 8.95 -0.03
C SER A 159 -5.00 7.99 0.81
N VAL A 160 -3.73 8.33 1.00
CA VAL A 160 -2.79 7.54 1.79
C VAL A 160 -1.91 8.46 2.62
N THR A 161 -1.85 8.21 3.93
CA THR A 161 -0.84 8.78 4.82
C THR A 161 -0.19 7.63 5.58
N LEU A 162 1.11 7.41 5.33
CA LEU A 162 1.85 6.36 6.03
C LEU A 162 2.21 6.81 7.45
N PRO A 163 2.36 5.87 8.41
CA PRO A 163 2.78 6.17 9.78
C PRO A 163 4.30 6.43 9.92
N PHE A 164 5.01 6.46 8.81
CA PHE A 164 6.45 6.69 8.71
C PHE A 164 6.73 8.03 8.09
N ALA A 165 7.80 8.70 8.52
CA ALA A 165 8.23 9.96 7.94
C ALA A 165 9.19 9.74 6.75
N ALA A 166 9.18 10.69 5.82
CA ALA A 166 10.21 10.79 4.80
C ALA A 166 11.57 11.19 5.41
N THR A 167 12.62 11.13 4.65
CA THR A 167 13.97 11.50 5.11
C THR A 167 14.75 12.16 3.99
N ASP A 168 15.34 13.29 4.29
CA ASP A 168 16.26 13.96 3.37
C ASP A 168 17.50 13.11 3.12
N THR A 169 18.09 13.27 1.95
CA THR A 169 19.28 12.52 1.56
C THR A 169 20.43 13.48 1.33
N ARG A 170 21.56 13.25 2.01
CA ARG A 170 22.82 14.00 1.80
C ARG A 170 23.91 13.03 1.34
N ALA A 171 24.55 13.33 0.25
CA ALA A 171 25.59 12.48 -0.36
C ALA A 171 25.16 11.00 -0.51
N GLY A 172 23.91 10.75 -0.88
CA GLY A 172 23.34 9.40 -1.07
C GLY A 172 23.06 8.64 0.21
N LYS A 173 23.09 9.28 1.38
CA LYS A 173 22.76 8.70 2.68
C LYS A 173 21.54 9.40 3.26
N ALA A 174 20.69 8.66 3.96
CA ALA A 174 19.63 9.23 4.74
C ALA A 174 20.21 10.18 5.80
N TYR A 175 19.61 11.36 5.92
CA TYR A 175 20.05 12.40 6.84
C TYR A 175 18.91 12.82 7.72
N ILE A 176 19.15 12.81 9.03
CA ILE A 176 18.21 13.27 10.06
C ILE A 176 18.97 14.28 10.93
N PRO A 177 18.56 15.56 10.97
CA PRO A 177 19.16 16.52 11.88
C PRO A 177 18.84 16.13 13.33
N ILE A 178 19.81 16.31 14.22
CA ILE A 178 19.66 16.04 15.67
C ILE A 178 19.37 17.35 16.42
N TYR A 179 19.79 18.47 15.83
CA TYR A 179 19.66 19.79 16.41
C TYR A 179 18.82 20.69 15.48
N GLU A 180 18.02 21.57 16.07
CA GLU A 180 17.37 22.66 15.37
C GLU A 180 18.30 23.86 15.33
N TYR A 181 18.34 24.55 14.18
CA TYR A 181 19.14 25.74 13.95
C TYR A 181 18.24 26.85 13.40
N GLU A 182 18.39 28.07 13.95
CA GLU A 182 17.78 29.27 13.43
C GLU A 182 18.92 30.30 13.22
N ASP A 183 18.99 30.90 12.02
CA ASP A 183 20.06 31.84 11.64
C ASP A 183 21.49 31.33 11.89
N ASN A 184 21.74 30.03 11.72
CA ASN A 184 22.96 29.29 12.02
C ASN A 184 23.31 29.17 13.52
N GLU A 185 22.44 29.55 14.42
CA GLU A 185 22.57 29.28 15.85
C GLU A 185 21.79 28.04 16.25
N GLU A 186 22.37 27.20 17.09
CA GLU A 186 21.70 26.03 17.66
C GLU A 186 20.66 26.50 18.68
N ILE A 187 19.36 26.23 18.40
CA ILE A 187 18.26 26.63 19.28
C ILE A 187 17.80 25.50 20.18
N GLY A 188 18.14 24.27 19.87
CA GLY A 188 17.77 23.14 20.70
C GLY A 188 18.04 21.77 20.07
N LYS A 189 17.92 20.73 20.88
CA LYS A 189 17.97 19.35 20.45
C LYS A 189 16.58 18.91 20.01
N ILE A 190 16.49 18.19 18.88
CA ILE A 190 15.24 17.60 18.43
C ILE A 190 14.86 16.46 19.40
N GLY A 191 13.77 16.68 20.15
CA GLY A 191 13.35 15.77 21.22
C GLY A 191 12.73 14.48 20.73
N LYS A 192 12.19 14.45 19.49
CA LYS A 192 11.53 13.28 18.93
C LYS A 192 11.75 13.16 17.44
N VAL A 193 12.20 11.98 17.02
CA VAL A 193 12.34 11.63 15.61
C VAL A 193 11.26 10.61 15.25
N GLU A 194 10.49 10.90 14.21
CA GLU A 194 9.45 9.97 13.75
C GLU A 194 10.08 8.72 13.08
N PRO A 195 9.43 7.56 13.16
CA PRO A 195 9.93 6.33 12.56
C PRO A 195 10.01 6.46 11.03
N ARG A 196 11.00 5.80 10.43
CA ARG A 196 11.30 5.87 8.99
C ARG A 196 11.52 4.50 8.40
N ILE A 197 11.18 4.37 7.12
CA ILE A 197 11.56 3.22 6.28
C ILE A 197 12.68 3.69 5.37
N LEU A 198 13.78 2.93 5.33
CA LEU A 198 14.96 3.25 4.52
C LEU A 198 15.35 2.02 3.69
N LEU A 199 16.01 2.26 2.57
CA LEU A 199 16.64 1.22 1.77
C LEU A 199 18.10 1.03 2.21
N GLU A 200 18.55 -0.22 2.24
CA GLU A 200 19.96 -0.51 2.37
C GLU A 200 20.62 -0.55 0.99
N ILE A 201 21.72 0.18 0.86
CA ILE A 201 22.59 0.07 -0.30
C ILE A 201 23.95 -0.45 0.19
N SER A 202 24.35 -1.62 -0.31
CA SER A 202 25.69 -2.16 -0.07
C SER A 202 26.60 -1.79 -1.26
N ASN A 203 27.74 -1.18 -0.95
CA ASN A 203 28.77 -0.88 -1.93
C ASN A 203 30.14 -1.20 -1.33
N ASN A 204 30.90 -2.10 -1.97
CA ASN A 204 32.22 -2.56 -1.52
C ASN A 204 32.25 -3.02 -0.05
N GLY A 205 31.27 -3.80 0.36
CA GLY A 205 31.17 -4.33 1.73
C GLY A 205 30.77 -3.31 2.81
N LYS A 206 30.44 -2.07 2.41
CA LYS A 206 29.91 -1.04 3.31
C LYS A 206 28.43 -0.81 3.03
N SER A 207 27.60 -1.13 4.01
CA SER A 207 26.16 -0.83 3.96
C SER A 207 25.89 0.62 4.36
N ARG A 208 24.92 1.23 3.72
CA ARG A 208 24.40 2.56 4.07
C ARG A 208 22.90 2.61 3.86
N ALA A 209 22.22 3.36 4.73
CA ALA A 209 20.80 3.63 4.59
C ALA A 209 20.55 4.82 3.67
N THR A 210 19.55 4.73 2.81
CA THR A 210 19.13 5.79 1.90
C THR A 210 17.63 5.88 1.79
N PHE A 211 17.11 7.06 1.46
CA PHE A 211 15.72 7.28 1.13
C PHE A 211 15.49 7.43 -0.40
N ASN A 212 16.56 7.33 -1.18
CA ASN A 212 16.45 7.43 -2.64
C ASN A 212 15.53 6.35 -3.20
N GLY A 213 14.57 6.77 -4.03
CA GLY A 213 13.58 5.87 -4.63
C GLY A 213 12.35 5.61 -3.75
N LEU A 214 12.27 6.21 -2.56
CA LEU A 214 11.12 6.09 -1.64
C LEU A 214 10.20 7.31 -1.66
N SER A 215 10.49 8.36 -2.45
CA SER A 215 9.51 9.43 -2.67
C SER A 215 8.25 8.85 -3.33
N TRP A 216 7.08 9.38 -3.02
CA TRP A 216 5.84 8.92 -3.64
C TRP A 216 5.84 9.09 -5.16
N HIS A 217 6.49 10.12 -5.70
CA HIS A 217 6.70 10.23 -7.14
C HIS A 217 7.42 9.00 -7.72
N ALA A 218 8.46 8.51 -7.07
CA ALA A 218 9.18 7.32 -7.50
C ALA A 218 8.37 6.04 -7.31
N LEU A 219 7.71 5.89 -6.16
CA LEU A 219 6.89 4.71 -5.86
C LEU A 219 5.69 4.59 -6.81
N LEU A 220 4.97 5.69 -7.07
CA LEU A 220 3.83 5.71 -7.96
C LEU A 220 4.23 5.43 -9.41
N SER A 221 5.31 6.04 -9.88
CA SER A 221 5.80 5.81 -11.25
C SER A 221 6.28 4.37 -11.47
N LYS A 222 6.77 3.69 -10.43
CA LYS A 222 7.28 2.33 -10.53
C LYS A 222 6.20 1.28 -10.31
N ASN A 223 5.35 1.46 -9.29
CA ASN A 223 4.53 0.38 -8.75
C ASN A 223 3.04 0.51 -9.07
N TYR A 224 2.60 1.68 -9.55
CA TYR A 224 1.19 1.98 -9.74
C TYR A 224 0.80 2.23 -11.20
N GLN A 225 1.66 1.89 -12.16
CA GLN A 225 1.42 2.24 -13.58
C GLN A 225 0.08 1.69 -14.10
N SER A 226 -0.20 0.41 -13.87
CA SER A 226 -1.45 -0.20 -14.32
C SER A 226 -2.65 0.28 -13.50
N TYR A 227 -2.47 0.47 -12.20
CA TYR A 227 -3.52 1.06 -11.36
C TYR A 227 -3.88 2.47 -11.84
N GLN A 228 -2.89 3.32 -12.12
CA GLN A 228 -3.13 4.68 -12.64
C GLN A 228 -3.90 4.67 -13.96
N LYS A 229 -3.61 3.74 -14.88
CA LYS A 229 -4.37 3.61 -16.14
C LYS A 229 -5.83 3.26 -15.89
N VAL A 230 -6.09 2.32 -14.99
CA VAL A 230 -7.47 1.88 -14.67
C VAL A 230 -8.25 2.99 -13.96
N VAL A 231 -7.61 3.73 -13.04
CA VAL A 231 -8.31 4.78 -12.27
C VAL A 231 -8.26 6.16 -12.90
N HIS A 232 -7.58 6.32 -14.03
CA HIS A 232 -7.58 7.59 -14.75
C HIS A 232 -8.99 8.01 -15.15
N ASN A 233 -9.79 7.04 -15.59
CA ASN A 233 -11.19 7.22 -15.96
C ASN A 233 -12.03 6.05 -15.40
N PRO A 234 -12.23 6.01 -14.06
CA PRO A 234 -12.74 4.84 -13.41
C PRO A 234 -14.23 4.65 -13.64
N VAL A 235 -14.62 3.45 -14.01
CA VAL A 235 -16.02 3.04 -14.08
C VAL A 235 -16.24 1.99 -13.01
N VAL A 236 -16.94 2.36 -11.95
CA VAL A 236 -17.31 1.46 -10.84
C VAL A 236 -18.81 1.22 -10.89
N ILE A 237 -19.18 -0.05 -10.92
CA ILE A 237 -20.58 -0.47 -10.91
C ILE A 237 -20.86 -1.34 -9.69
N THR A 238 -22.08 -1.28 -9.19
CA THR A 238 -22.59 -2.19 -8.19
C THR A 238 -23.67 -3.07 -8.81
N GLU A 239 -23.45 -4.39 -8.77
CA GLU A 239 -24.35 -5.38 -9.34
C GLU A 239 -24.74 -6.44 -8.32
N LYS A 240 -25.94 -6.97 -8.45
CA LYS A 240 -26.38 -8.15 -7.70
C LYS A 240 -26.12 -9.40 -8.53
N ILE A 241 -25.35 -10.30 -7.96
CA ILE A 241 -24.86 -11.52 -8.62
C ILE A 241 -25.31 -12.74 -7.81
N GLU A 242 -25.82 -13.76 -8.48
CA GLU A 242 -26.14 -15.05 -7.87
C GLU A 242 -24.83 -15.82 -7.64
N ILE A 243 -24.40 -15.90 -6.38
CA ILE A 243 -23.21 -16.63 -5.95
C ILE A 243 -23.61 -17.47 -4.75
N ASN A 244 -23.55 -18.78 -4.89
CA ASN A 244 -23.82 -19.67 -3.76
C ASN A 244 -22.66 -19.73 -2.77
N ASP A 245 -22.88 -20.29 -1.58
CA ASP A 245 -21.89 -20.33 -0.49
C ASP A 245 -20.58 -21.06 -0.88
N ILE A 246 -20.66 -22.07 -1.73
CA ILE A 246 -19.48 -22.81 -2.22
C ILE A 246 -18.67 -21.94 -3.16
N GLU A 247 -19.33 -21.32 -4.14
CA GLU A 247 -18.70 -20.41 -5.08
C GLU A 247 -18.08 -19.20 -4.38
N LEU A 248 -18.77 -18.67 -3.36
CA LEU A 248 -18.26 -17.54 -2.57
C LEU A 248 -16.98 -17.92 -1.81
N LYS A 249 -16.94 -19.14 -1.25
CA LYS A 249 -15.77 -19.65 -0.53
C LYS A 249 -14.57 -19.92 -1.46
N GLU A 250 -14.86 -20.32 -2.70
CA GLU A 250 -13.82 -20.61 -3.71
C GLU A 250 -13.44 -19.38 -4.55
N LEU A 251 -14.12 -18.25 -4.35
CA LEU A 251 -13.93 -17.05 -5.15
C LEU A 251 -12.52 -16.47 -4.97
N ASP A 252 -11.74 -16.49 -6.06
CA ASP A 252 -10.46 -15.78 -6.11
C ASP A 252 -10.70 -14.34 -6.61
N VAL A 253 -10.72 -13.39 -5.69
CA VAL A 253 -10.94 -11.97 -5.99
C VAL A 253 -9.82 -11.34 -6.85
N THR A 254 -8.72 -12.05 -7.07
CA THR A 254 -7.63 -11.62 -7.95
C THR A 254 -7.90 -11.95 -9.42
N VAL A 255 -8.92 -12.75 -9.68
CA VAL A 255 -9.36 -13.13 -11.03
C VAL A 255 -10.51 -12.22 -11.45
N PRO A 256 -10.39 -11.47 -12.55
CA PRO A 256 -11.46 -10.61 -13.05
C PRO A 256 -12.72 -11.39 -13.43
N VAL A 257 -13.83 -10.68 -13.48
CA VAL A 257 -15.09 -11.20 -13.98
C VAL A 257 -15.47 -10.54 -15.30
N TYR A 258 -16.11 -11.30 -16.17
CA TYR A 258 -16.67 -10.80 -17.41
C TYR A 258 -18.19 -10.66 -17.28
N LEU A 259 -18.71 -9.51 -17.72
CA LEU A 259 -20.14 -9.26 -17.78
C LEU A 259 -20.54 -9.01 -19.25
N GLY A 260 -21.15 -10.02 -19.88
CA GLY A 260 -21.54 -9.97 -21.30
C GLY A 260 -22.55 -8.88 -21.60
N GLN A 261 -23.40 -8.49 -20.61
CA GLN A 261 -24.34 -7.38 -20.74
C GLN A 261 -23.67 -6.05 -21.09
N TYR A 262 -22.42 -5.88 -20.63
CA TYR A 262 -21.63 -4.67 -20.87
C TYR A 262 -20.48 -4.93 -21.85
N GLY A 263 -20.17 -6.21 -22.16
CA GLY A 263 -19.04 -6.60 -23.00
C GLY A 263 -17.69 -6.22 -22.39
N ARG A 264 -17.59 -6.19 -21.04
CA ARG A 264 -16.42 -5.67 -20.30
C ARG A 264 -15.95 -6.61 -19.22
N TYR A 265 -14.67 -6.46 -18.85
CA TYR A 265 -14.04 -7.15 -17.73
C TYR A 265 -13.96 -6.22 -16.51
N TYR A 266 -14.12 -6.80 -15.34
CA TYR A 266 -14.13 -6.06 -14.08
C TYR A 266 -13.25 -6.71 -13.04
N ALA A 267 -12.49 -5.91 -12.30
CA ALA A 267 -11.87 -6.34 -11.05
C ALA A 267 -12.91 -6.30 -9.93
N ILE A 268 -12.86 -7.27 -9.04
CA ILE A 268 -13.74 -7.36 -7.88
C ILE A 268 -13.18 -6.44 -6.79
N ILE A 269 -13.90 -5.38 -6.42
CA ILE A 269 -13.55 -4.51 -5.30
C ILE A 269 -14.07 -5.08 -3.98
N SER A 270 -15.33 -5.50 -3.97
CA SER A 270 -15.95 -6.09 -2.79
C SER A 270 -17.11 -7.01 -3.18
N VAL A 271 -17.34 -8.02 -2.35
CA VAL A 271 -18.48 -8.91 -2.42
C VAL A 271 -19.13 -8.91 -1.04
N LYS A 272 -20.39 -8.53 -1.00
CA LYS A 272 -21.21 -8.53 0.21
C LYS A 272 -22.30 -9.56 0.04
N ALA A 273 -22.19 -10.65 0.79
CA ALA A 273 -23.19 -11.71 0.79
C ALA A 273 -24.49 -11.26 1.48
N GLU A 274 -25.64 -11.59 0.88
CA GLU A 274 -26.96 -11.51 1.48
C GLU A 274 -27.47 -12.93 1.78
N ASP A 275 -28.43 -13.08 2.69
CA ASP A 275 -28.92 -14.40 3.16
C ASP A 275 -29.63 -15.25 2.08
N THR A 276 -29.74 -14.75 0.87
CA THR A 276 -30.53 -15.32 -0.23
C THR A 276 -29.68 -16.01 -1.32
N GLY A 277 -28.37 -16.16 -1.14
CA GLY A 277 -27.46 -16.61 -2.22
C GLY A 277 -27.24 -15.55 -3.29
N ILE A 278 -27.65 -14.32 -3.03
CA ILE A 278 -27.38 -13.15 -3.86
C ILE A 278 -26.32 -12.31 -3.18
N CYS A 279 -25.30 -11.91 -3.93
CA CYS A 279 -24.24 -11.06 -3.43
C CYS A 279 -24.30 -9.69 -4.11
N GLU A 280 -24.14 -8.63 -3.31
CA GLU A 280 -23.89 -7.29 -3.85
C GLU A 280 -22.39 -7.18 -4.16
N CYS A 281 -22.05 -7.02 -5.45
CA CYS A 281 -20.69 -6.97 -5.93
C CYS A 281 -20.36 -5.54 -6.43
N LYS A 282 -19.32 -4.93 -5.85
CA LYS A 282 -18.76 -3.67 -6.34
C LYS A 282 -17.59 -4.00 -7.28
N LEU A 283 -17.67 -3.54 -8.50
CA LEU A 283 -16.83 -3.97 -9.61
C LEU A 283 -16.18 -2.75 -10.29
N LEU A 284 -14.87 -2.80 -10.52
CA LEU A 284 -14.09 -1.77 -11.23
C LEU A 284 -13.80 -2.26 -12.64
N GLN A 285 -14.22 -1.51 -13.65
CA GLN A 285 -13.96 -1.85 -15.04
C GLN A 285 -12.47 -1.84 -15.35
N LEU A 286 -12.00 -2.89 -16.01
CA LEU A 286 -10.65 -3.01 -16.51
C LEU A 286 -10.63 -2.62 -18.00
N GLU A 287 -10.37 -1.35 -18.27
CA GLU A 287 -10.02 -0.90 -19.63
C GLU A 287 -8.51 -1.04 -19.81
N VAL A 288 -8.08 -2.07 -20.52
CA VAL A 288 -6.70 -2.23 -21.00
C VAL A 288 -6.72 -2.83 -22.40
#